data_31f3beeae2d6ba2b2af403c64f631c34
#
_entry.id   31f3beeae2d6ba2b2af403c64f631c34
#
_cell.length_a   1.000
_cell.length_b   1.000
_cell.length_c   1.000
_cell.angle_alpha   90.00
_cell.angle_beta   90.00
_cell.angle_gamma   90.00
#
_symmetry.space_group_name_H-M   'P 1'
#
loop_
_entity.id
_entity.type
_entity.pdbx_description
1 polymer ?
#
loop_
_entity_poly.entity_id
_entity_poly.type
_entity_poly.pdbx_seq_one_letter_code
_entity_poly.pdbx_strand_id
1 'polypeptide(L)'
;HVSCDIGCHTFSTLPPFNLGHTVPGYGLGLSSAAAVAPNFGKRVISIMGDGGFWHNGVTNGVSSALFNKADGVLMVIKNGYTSATGWQFVPSTLRGQVGRITGVSIENVIKSLGANWLRKVPNYRVGRVMKTLRMALTGQGKGLRVIVADSECPLARQRRIRPEIAARLQS
;
A
#
# COMPACT_ATOMS: atom_id res chain seq x y z
N HIS A 1 -16.03 -5.49 -0.30
CA HIS A 1 -15.82 -4.04 -0.35
C HIS A 1 -14.32 -3.72 -0.43
N VAL A 2 -13.95 -2.78 -1.28
CA VAL A 2 -12.59 -2.27 -1.44
C VAL A 2 -12.61 -0.76 -1.19
N SER A 3 -11.84 -0.30 -0.21
CA SER A 3 -11.60 1.11 0.07
C SER A 3 -10.21 1.49 -0.42
N CYS A 4 -10.15 2.37 -1.40
CA CYS A 4 -8.90 2.87 -1.95
C CYS A 4 -8.52 4.17 -1.24
N ASP A 5 -7.22 4.33 -1.03
CA ASP A 5 -6.64 5.60 -0.64
C ASP A 5 -6.35 6.46 -1.87
N ILE A 6 -5.99 7.72 -1.69
CA ILE A 6 -5.56 8.60 -2.79
C ILE A 6 -4.12 8.23 -3.20
N GLY A 7 -3.93 7.99 -4.50
CA GLY A 7 -2.64 7.62 -5.07
C GLY A 7 -2.77 7.05 -6.49
N CYS A 8 -1.67 6.57 -7.07
CA CYS A 8 -1.70 5.98 -8.42
C CYS A 8 -2.67 4.80 -8.54
N HIS A 9 -2.86 4.04 -7.47
CA HIS A 9 -3.81 2.91 -7.44
C HIS A 9 -5.28 3.35 -7.50
N THR A 10 -5.59 4.61 -7.18
CA THR A 10 -6.95 5.14 -7.27
C THR A 10 -7.50 5.07 -8.70
N PHE A 11 -6.63 5.15 -9.71
CA PHE A 11 -7.05 4.99 -11.11
C PHE A 11 -7.69 3.62 -11.41
N SER A 12 -7.50 2.62 -10.55
CA SER A 12 -8.21 1.35 -10.67
C SER A 12 -9.71 1.45 -10.43
N THR A 13 -10.21 2.55 -9.86
CA THR A 13 -11.65 2.82 -9.71
C THR A 13 -12.32 3.15 -11.04
N LEU A 14 -11.54 3.49 -12.06
CA LEU A 14 -12.02 3.81 -13.40
C LEU A 14 -12.08 2.56 -14.30
N PRO A 15 -12.86 2.61 -15.40
CA PRO A 15 -12.82 1.56 -16.41
C PRO A 15 -11.40 1.32 -16.94
N PRO A 16 -11.05 0.10 -17.33
CA PRO A 16 -11.87 -1.12 -17.34
C PRO A 16 -11.93 -1.85 -16.01
N PHE A 17 -11.20 -1.40 -14.97
CA PHE A 17 -11.03 -2.16 -13.72
C PHE A 17 -12.22 -2.01 -12.79
N ASN A 18 -12.77 -0.80 -12.65
CA ASN A 18 -13.90 -0.48 -11.75
C ASN A 18 -13.71 -1.05 -10.33
N LEU A 19 -12.47 -1.05 -9.84
CA LEU A 19 -12.08 -1.61 -8.56
C LEU A 19 -11.94 -0.49 -7.53
N GLY A 20 -12.74 -0.54 -6.50
CA GLY A 20 -12.77 0.46 -5.43
C GLY A 20 -14.15 1.08 -5.29
N HIS A 21 -14.67 0.99 -4.08
CA HIS A 21 -16.04 1.43 -3.78
C HIS A 21 -16.05 2.77 -3.04
N THR A 22 -14.96 3.07 -2.32
CA THR A 22 -14.80 4.33 -1.58
C THR A 22 -13.39 4.86 -1.70
N VAL A 23 -13.26 6.19 -1.76
CA VAL A 23 -11.99 6.93 -1.74
C VAL A 23 -12.17 8.12 -0.78
N PRO A 24 -12.00 7.90 0.54
CA PRO A 24 -12.38 8.91 1.54
C PRO A 24 -11.39 10.07 1.69
N GLY A 25 -10.10 9.82 1.42
CA GLY A 25 -9.04 10.82 1.59
C GLY A 25 -7.67 10.19 1.76
N TYR A 26 -6.62 11.03 1.78
CA TYR A 26 -5.24 10.59 1.81
C TYR A 26 -4.84 9.97 3.16
N GLY A 27 -4.50 8.68 3.15
CA GLY A 27 -4.20 7.89 4.35
C GLY A 27 -5.43 7.40 5.11
N LEU A 28 -6.66 7.62 4.60
CA LEU A 28 -7.91 7.30 5.29
C LEU A 28 -8.59 6.00 4.79
N GLY A 29 -8.03 5.35 3.77
CA GLY A 29 -8.63 4.17 3.18
C GLY A 29 -8.88 3.04 4.19
N LEU A 30 -7.95 2.78 5.11
CA LEU A 30 -8.12 1.73 6.12
C LEU A 30 -9.16 2.10 7.18
N SER A 31 -9.21 3.36 7.61
CA SER A 31 -10.23 3.82 8.57
C SER A 31 -11.64 3.65 8.00
N SER A 32 -11.83 4.04 6.74
CA SER A 32 -13.09 3.83 6.02
C SER A 32 -13.43 2.33 5.89
N ALA A 33 -12.46 1.50 5.49
CA ALA A 33 -12.66 0.06 5.41
C ALA A 33 -13.08 -0.53 6.76
N ALA A 34 -12.41 -0.14 7.85
CA ALA A 34 -12.71 -0.60 9.19
C ALA A 34 -14.11 -0.18 9.66
N ALA A 35 -14.52 1.05 9.34
CA ALA A 35 -15.83 1.57 9.71
C ALA A 35 -16.99 0.82 9.05
N VAL A 36 -16.84 0.41 7.79
CA VAL A 36 -17.90 -0.29 7.06
C VAL A 36 -17.83 -1.82 7.20
N ALA A 37 -16.70 -2.36 7.65
CA ALA A 37 -16.46 -3.81 7.76
C ALA A 37 -17.57 -4.59 8.49
N PRO A 38 -18.18 -4.09 9.59
CA PRO A 38 -19.26 -4.81 10.28
C PRO A 38 -20.48 -5.09 9.41
N ASN A 39 -20.70 -4.31 8.35
CA ASN A 39 -21.83 -4.49 7.44
C ASN A 39 -21.62 -5.57 6.38
N PHE A 40 -20.40 -6.12 6.29
CA PHE A 40 -20.06 -7.15 5.32
C PHE A 40 -19.75 -8.46 6.03
N GLY A 41 -20.31 -9.56 5.56
CA GLY A 41 -20.02 -10.90 6.07
C GLY A 41 -18.61 -11.42 5.68
N LYS A 42 -17.77 -10.58 5.07
CA LYS A 42 -16.44 -10.92 4.58
C LYS A 42 -15.47 -9.76 4.90
N ARG A 43 -14.17 -10.07 4.94
CA ARG A 43 -13.14 -9.04 5.13
C ARG A 43 -13.18 -8.00 4.04
N VAL A 44 -13.13 -6.77 4.46
CA VAL A 44 -12.94 -5.60 3.57
C VAL A 44 -11.46 -5.43 3.25
N ILE A 45 -11.19 -4.91 2.05
CA ILE A 45 -9.83 -4.61 1.60
C ILE A 45 -9.64 -3.11 1.63
N SER A 46 -8.51 -2.67 2.17
CA SER A 46 -8.00 -1.31 1.97
C SER A 46 -6.72 -1.35 1.16
N ILE A 47 -6.57 -0.41 0.22
CA ILE A 47 -5.36 -0.26 -0.58
C ILE A 47 -4.84 1.16 -0.40
N MET A 48 -3.57 1.30 -0.02
CA MET A 48 -2.91 2.60 0.09
C MET A 48 -1.47 2.55 -0.39
N GLY A 49 -0.94 3.69 -0.82
CA GLY A 49 0.48 3.86 -1.08
C GLY A 49 1.26 4.13 0.19
N ASP A 50 2.59 4.06 0.11
CA ASP A 50 3.47 4.40 1.23
C ASP A 50 3.38 5.88 1.63
N GLY A 51 3.10 6.78 0.70
CA GLY A 51 2.81 8.17 1.04
C GLY A 51 1.59 8.33 1.94
N GLY A 52 0.45 7.71 1.58
CA GLY A 52 -0.76 7.69 2.40
C GLY A 52 -0.55 7.01 3.75
N PHE A 53 0.24 5.92 3.76
CA PHE A 53 0.63 5.23 4.98
C PHE A 53 1.31 6.19 5.98
N TRP A 54 2.29 6.97 5.54
CA TRP A 54 3.02 7.89 6.41
C TRP A 54 2.25 9.17 6.74
N HIS A 55 1.32 9.59 5.88
CA HIS A 55 0.55 10.81 6.11
C HIS A 55 -0.48 10.62 7.26
N ASN A 56 -1.43 9.73 7.10
CA ASN A 56 -2.47 9.43 8.07
C ASN A 56 -2.62 7.93 8.38
N GLY A 57 -2.10 7.07 7.51
CA GLY A 57 -2.35 5.64 7.55
C GLY A 57 -1.85 4.96 8.83
N VAL A 58 -0.74 5.42 9.42
CA VAL A 58 -0.20 4.85 10.65
C VAL A 58 -1.15 5.11 11.83
N THR A 59 -1.48 6.37 12.06
CA THR A 59 -2.24 6.81 13.24
C THR A 59 -3.72 6.53 13.09
N ASN A 60 -4.35 7.10 12.06
CA ASN A 60 -5.80 6.99 11.86
C ASN A 60 -6.22 5.65 11.25
N GLY A 61 -5.30 4.95 10.58
CA GLY A 61 -5.56 3.66 9.95
C GLY A 61 -5.12 2.48 10.82
N VAL A 62 -3.81 2.19 10.82
CA VAL A 62 -3.28 0.94 11.41
C VAL A 62 -3.48 0.90 12.91
N SER A 63 -3.08 1.95 13.65
CA SER A 63 -3.24 1.99 15.12
C SER A 63 -4.69 1.86 15.52
N SER A 64 -5.59 2.59 14.86
CA SER A 64 -7.02 2.55 15.15
C SER A 64 -7.63 1.19 14.82
N ALA A 65 -7.28 0.60 13.67
CA ALA A 65 -7.77 -0.73 13.28
C ALA A 65 -7.31 -1.83 14.24
N LEU A 66 -6.06 -1.78 14.71
CA LEU A 66 -5.53 -2.73 15.69
C LEU A 66 -6.18 -2.54 17.06
N PHE A 67 -6.32 -1.30 17.52
CA PHE A 67 -6.99 -0.97 18.79
C PHE A 67 -8.43 -1.50 18.81
N ASN A 68 -9.17 -1.27 17.74
CA ASN A 68 -10.57 -1.71 17.61
C ASN A 68 -10.71 -3.19 17.15
N LYS A 69 -9.62 -3.94 17.03
CA LYS A 69 -9.60 -5.34 16.59
C LYS A 69 -10.36 -5.55 15.27
N ALA A 70 -10.23 -4.58 14.36
CA ALA A 70 -10.89 -4.64 13.05
C ALA A 70 -10.43 -5.85 12.24
N ASP A 71 -11.36 -6.56 11.62
CA ASP A 71 -11.09 -7.70 10.76
C ASP A 71 -11.10 -7.26 9.29
N GLY A 72 -9.92 -7.12 8.71
CA GLY A 72 -9.77 -6.61 7.36
C GLY A 72 -8.40 -6.89 6.76
N VAL A 73 -8.23 -6.51 5.50
CA VAL A 73 -6.96 -6.62 4.78
C VAL A 73 -6.48 -5.23 4.39
N LEU A 74 -5.28 -4.88 4.81
CA LEU A 74 -4.57 -3.71 4.32
C LEU A 74 -3.51 -4.15 3.31
N MET A 75 -3.54 -3.59 2.11
CA MET A 75 -2.46 -3.70 1.13
C MET A 75 -1.75 -2.35 1.03
N VAL A 76 -0.48 -2.32 1.42
CA VAL A 76 0.40 -1.16 1.24
C VAL A 76 1.22 -1.37 -0.03
N ILE A 77 1.02 -0.50 -1.03
CA ILE A 77 1.83 -0.47 -2.26
C ILE A 77 3.06 0.39 -1.97
N LYS A 78 4.17 -0.28 -1.67
CA LYS A 78 5.43 0.36 -1.28
C LYS A 78 6.34 0.52 -2.48
N ASN A 79 6.69 1.75 -2.79
CA ASN A 79 7.63 2.07 -3.86
C ASN A 79 8.71 3.07 -3.45
N GLY A 80 8.70 3.52 -2.19
CA GLY A 80 9.68 4.43 -1.60
C GLY A 80 9.41 5.91 -1.81
N TYR A 81 8.23 6.26 -2.37
CA TYR A 81 7.90 7.65 -2.70
C TYR A 81 6.41 7.92 -2.59
N THR A 82 6.02 9.16 -2.35
CA THR A 82 4.70 9.67 -2.73
C THR A 82 4.73 9.99 -4.22
N SER A 83 4.47 8.96 -5.05
CA SER A 83 4.75 9.01 -6.48
C SER A 83 3.80 9.88 -7.29
N ALA A 84 2.51 9.87 -6.92
CA ALA A 84 1.43 10.53 -7.68
C ALA A 84 1.58 12.05 -7.77
N THR A 85 2.21 12.67 -6.78
CA THR A 85 2.35 14.13 -6.65
C THR A 85 3.77 14.65 -6.90
N GLY A 86 4.65 13.84 -7.48
CA GLY A 86 5.97 14.29 -7.91
C GLY A 86 7.15 13.65 -7.17
N TRP A 87 6.97 12.46 -6.64
CA TRP A 87 8.04 11.67 -5.99
C TRP A 87 8.62 12.29 -4.73
N GLN A 88 7.77 12.77 -3.87
CA GLN A 88 8.22 13.23 -2.56
C GLN A 88 8.79 12.06 -1.75
N PHE A 89 9.85 12.33 -1.01
CA PHE A 89 10.42 11.38 -0.08
C PHE A 89 9.48 11.13 1.09
N VAL A 90 9.51 9.89 1.55
CA VAL A 90 8.76 9.43 2.72
C VAL A 90 9.73 8.83 3.74
N PRO A 91 9.36 8.65 5.00
CA PRO A 91 10.26 8.08 6.01
C PRO A 91 10.87 6.72 5.64
N SER A 92 10.22 5.94 4.77
CA SER A 92 10.72 4.66 4.27
C SER A 92 11.53 4.75 2.98
N THR A 93 11.85 5.94 2.47
CA THR A 93 12.69 6.11 1.29
C THR A 93 14.12 5.64 1.59
N LEU A 94 14.62 4.68 0.80
CA LEU A 94 15.97 4.12 0.97
C LEU A 94 17.07 4.94 0.31
N ARG A 95 16.72 5.79 -0.65
CA ARG A 95 17.66 6.66 -1.37
C ARG A 95 17.23 8.11 -1.19
N GLY A 96 17.82 8.78 -0.22
CA GLY A 96 17.63 10.21 -0.02
C GLY A 96 18.51 11.02 -0.97
N GLN A 97 17.99 12.12 -1.52
CA GLN A 97 18.83 13.22 -1.91
C GLN A 97 19.26 13.96 -0.63
N VAL A 98 20.49 14.45 -0.60
CA VAL A 98 20.99 15.29 0.51
C VAL A 98 21.14 14.57 1.87
N GLY A 99 21.59 13.30 1.88
CA GLY A 99 22.06 12.65 3.12
C GLY A 99 21.01 12.37 4.21
N ARG A 100 19.73 12.63 3.95
CA ARG A 100 18.65 12.36 4.90
C ARG A 100 17.92 11.06 4.55
N ILE A 101 18.51 9.94 4.92
CA ILE A 101 17.85 8.64 4.84
C ILE A 101 17.44 8.25 6.25
N THR A 102 16.17 8.25 6.55
CA THR A 102 15.68 7.73 7.84
C THR A 102 15.54 6.20 7.81
N GLY A 103 15.30 5.64 6.64
CA GLY A 103 15.23 4.17 6.44
C GLY A 103 14.19 3.47 7.30
N VAL A 104 13.17 4.18 7.75
CA VAL A 104 12.15 3.60 8.63
C VAL A 104 11.36 2.54 7.86
N SER A 105 11.38 1.31 8.35
CA SER A 105 10.65 0.22 7.71
C SER A 105 9.16 0.28 8.04
N ILE A 106 8.33 0.33 7.01
CA ILE A 106 6.86 0.19 7.14
C ILE A 106 6.52 -1.09 7.88
N GLU A 107 7.21 -2.19 7.54
CA GLU A 107 6.98 -3.50 8.13
C GLU A 107 7.29 -3.52 9.63
N ASN A 108 8.36 -2.85 10.05
CA ASN A 108 8.73 -2.77 11.46
C ASN A 108 7.74 -1.91 12.25
N VAL A 109 7.31 -0.79 11.70
CA VAL A 109 6.27 0.06 12.32
C VAL A 109 4.98 -0.71 12.52
N ILE A 110 4.51 -1.42 11.50
CA ILE A 110 3.28 -2.22 11.60
C ILE A 110 3.41 -3.33 12.65
N LYS A 111 4.57 -4.00 12.72
CA LYS A 111 4.84 -5.03 13.73
C LYS A 111 4.88 -4.45 15.14
N SER A 112 5.56 -3.32 15.35
CA SER A 112 5.64 -2.67 16.66
C SER A 112 4.29 -2.15 17.15
N LEU A 113 3.35 -1.87 16.26
CA LEU A 113 1.97 -1.58 16.61
C LEU A 113 1.13 -2.81 16.99
N GLY A 114 1.69 -4.04 16.86
CA GLY A 114 1.05 -5.27 17.27
C GLY A 114 0.33 -6.06 16.18
N ALA A 115 0.58 -5.78 14.90
CA ALA A 115 0.02 -6.58 13.82
C ALA A 115 0.66 -7.98 13.77
N ASN A 116 -0.14 -9.01 14.01
CA ASN A 116 0.32 -10.40 14.05
C ASN A 116 0.43 -11.06 12.68
N TRP A 117 -0.28 -10.55 11.66
CA TRP A 117 -0.24 -11.10 10.31
C TRP A 117 0.26 -10.05 9.32
N LEU A 118 1.51 -10.19 8.92
CA LEU A 118 2.16 -9.34 7.93
C LEU A 118 2.89 -10.21 6.92
N ARG A 119 2.73 -9.90 5.63
CA ARG A 119 3.44 -10.54 4.52
C ARG A 119 3.99 -9.48 3.58
N LYS A 120 5.26 -9.66 3.19
CA LYS A 120 5.90 -8.85 2.14
C LYS A 120 5.93 -9.65 0.84
N VAL A 121 5.53 -9.02 -0.27
CA VAL A 121 5.49 -9.64 -1.59
C VAL A 121 6.04 -8.68 -2.65
N PRO A 122 6.77 -9.18 -3.66
CA PRO A 122 7.14 -8.38 -4.81
C PRO A 122 5.89 -8.05 -5.64
N ASN A 123 5.63 -6.76 -5.86
CA ASN A 123 4.40 -6.31 -6.53
C ASN A 123 4.26 -6.84 -7.97
N TYR A 124 5.37 -6.94 -8.70
CA TYR A 124 5.37 -7.46 -10.08
C TYR A 124 5.16 -8.98 -10.20
N ARG A 125 5.19 -9.72 -9.10
CA ARG A 125 4.89 -11.16 -9.09
C ARG A 125 3.42 -11.39 -8.82
N VAL A 126 2.56 -11.11 -9.81
CA VAL A 126 1.09 -11.14 -9.70
C VAL A 126 0.57 -12.42 -9.05
N GLY A 127 1.08 -13.59 -9.44
CA GLY A 127 0.67 -14.86 -8.83
C GLY A 127 0.94 -14.94 -7.33
N ARG A 128 2.07 -14.37 -6.83
CA ARG A 128 2.35 -14.30 -5.41
C ARG A 128 1.42 -13.32 -4.68
N VAL A 129 1.17 -12.16 -5.30
CA VAL A 129 0.22 -11.17 -4.74
C VAL A 129 -1.16 -11.80 -4.61
N MET A 130 -1.67 -12.45 -5.66
CA MET A 130 -2.97 -13.12 -5.65
C MET A 130 -3.05 -14.22 -4.59
N LYS A 131 -2.04 -15.09 -4.50
CA LYS A 131 -1.98 -16.14 -3.48
C LYS A 131 -2.01 -15.54 -2.09
N THR A 132 -1.20 -14.51 -1.83
CA THR A 132 -1.11 -13.86 -0.52
C THR A 132 -2.42 -13.15 -0.16
N LEU A 133 -3.05 -12.48 -1.13
CA LEU A 133 -4.35 -11.82 -0.92
C LEU A 133 -5.45 -12.84 -0.61
N ARG A 134 -5.50 -13.97 -1.33
CA ARG A 134 -6.43 -15.07 -1.00
C ARG A 134 -6.22 -15.57 0.43
N MET A 135 -4.97 -15.84 0.83
CA MET A 135 -4.66 -16.24 2.21
C MET A 135 -5.11 -15.20 3.24
N ALA A 136 -4.94 -13.91 2.91
CA ALA A 136 -5.40 -12.83 3.79
C ALA A 136 -6.94 -12.79 3.90
N LEU A 137 -7.65 -13.02 2.82
CA LEU A 137 -9.12 -12.96 2.80
C LEU A 137 -9.77 -14.18 3.42
N THR A 138 -9.25 -15.40 3.16
CA THR A 138 -9.90 -16.66 3.55
C THR A 138 -9.31 -17.32 4.79
N GLY A 139 -8.16 -16.87 5.27
CA GLY A 139 -7.49 -17.49 6.42
C GLY A 139 -8.33 -17.38 7.71
N GLN A 140 -8.15 -18.36 8.60
CA GLN A 140 -8.83 -18.40 9.89
C GLN A 140 -8.31 -17.33 10.87
N GLY A 141 -9.12 -17.04 11.90
CA GLY A 141 -8.84 -16.01 12.91
C GLY A 141 -9.21 -14.60 12.43
N LYS A 142 -9.64 -13.77 13.37
CA LYS A 142 -9.99 -12.35 13.16
C LYS A 142 -8.76 -11.45 13.31
N GLY A 143 -8.85 -10.24 12.81
CA GLY A 143 -7.88 -9.17 12.97
C GLY A 143 -7.32 -8.63 11.67
N LEU A 144 -6.59 -7.52 11.78
CA LEU A 144 -5.99 -6.85 10.65
C LEU A 144 -4.88 -7.70 10.03
N ARG A 145 -4.97 -7.92 8.73
CA ARG A 145 -3.96 -8.60 7.92
C ARG A 145 -3.30 -7.62 6.97
N VAL A 146 -1.98 -7.55 7.03
CA VAL A 146 -1.25 -6.56 6.25
C VAL A 146 -0.39 -7.24 5.18
N ILE A 147 -0.51 -6.75 3.96
CA ILE A 147 0.34 -7.13 2.82
C ILE A 147 1.12 -5.89 2.42
N VAL A 148 2.44 -5.97 2.43
CA VAL A 148 3.32 -4.95 1.86
C VAL A 148 3.76 -5.43 0.48
N ALA A 149 3.19 -4.83 -0.56
CA ALA A 149 3.54 -5.08 -1.96
C ALA A 149 4.67 -4.13 -2.36
N ASP A 150 5.92 -4.65 -2.33
CA ASP A 150 7.14 -3.85 -2.46
C ASP A 150 7.75 -4.02 -3.85
N SER A 151 7.89 -2.92 -4.59
CA SER A 151 8.58 -2.88 -5.88
C SER A 151 8.89 -1.44 -6.28
N GLU A 152 9.86 -1.25 -7.15
CA GLU A 152 10.17 0.05 -7.73
C GLU A 152 8.95 0.66 -8.44
N CYS A 153 8.77 1.97 -8.32
CA CYS A 153 7.75 2.70 -9.07
C CYS A 153 7.98 2.56 -10.59
N PRO A 154 6.96 2.14 -11.39
CA PRO A 154 7.12 1.98 -12.84
C PRO A 154 7.58 3.25 -13.54
N LEU A 155 7.07 4.40 -13.12
CA LEU A 155 7.45 5.69 -13.70
C LEU A 155 8.90 6.06 -13.35
N ALA A 156 9.35 5.82 -12.11
CA ALA A 156 10.74 6.01 -11.72
C ALA A 156 11.66 5.09 -12.52
N ARG A 157 11.27 3.83 -12.69
CA ARG A 157 12.00 2.88 -13.52
C ARG A 157 12.10 3.35 -14.98
N GLN A 158 10.99 3.76 -15.59
CA GLN A 158 11.01 4.25 -16.97
C GLN A 158 11.93 5.44 -17.14
N ARG A 159 11.89 6.42 -16.24
CA ARG A 159 12.77 7.60 -16.31
C ARG A 159 14.25 7.24 -16.18
N ARG A 160 14.57 6.22 -15.37
CA ARG A 160 15.94 5.73 -15.20
C ARG A 160 16.47 5.01 -16.44
N ILE A 161 15.67 4.15 -17.07
CA ILE A 161 16.11 3.32 -18.20
C ILE A 161 15.97 4.00 -19.55
N ARG A 162 15.11 5.03 -19.68
CA ARG A 162 14.88 5.75 -20.97
C ARG A 162 16.14 6.30 -21.60
N PRO A 163 17.07 6.97 -20.90
CA PRO A 163 18.32 7.45 -21.45
C PRO A 163 19.21 6.32 -21.99
N GLU A 164 19.25 5.17 -21.27
CA GLU A 164 20.04 4.00 -21.68
C GLU A 164 19.51 3.39 -22.97
N ILE A 165 18.17 3.31 -23.10
CA ILE A 165 17.53 2.82 -24.32
C ILE A 165 17.78 3.77 -25.47
N ALA A 166 17.65 5.09 -25.26
CA ALA A 166 17.91 6.08 -26.31
C ALA A 166 19.35 6.02 -26.81
N ALA A 167 20.33 5.87 -25.91
CA ALA A 167 21.74 5.75 -26.27
C ALA A 167 22.01 4.47 -27.11
N ARG A 168 21.35 3.35 -26.80
CA ARG A 168 21.47 2.09 -27.57
C ARG A 168 20.85 2.14 -28.96
N LEU A 169 19.83 2.99 -29.16
CA LEU A 169 19.19 3.16 -30.46
C LEU A 169 19.97 4.08 -31.40
N GLN A 170 20.94 4.84 -30.87
CA GLN A 170 21.81 5.76 -31.63
C GLN A 170 23.19 5.17 -31.95
N SER A 171 23.51 4.00 -31.39
CA SER A 171 24.71 3.22 -31.66
C SER A 171 24.43 2.11 -32.67
#